data_2815c10a2d5079d80a2eeee5469dd6be
#
_entry.id   2815c10a2d5079d80a2eeee5469dd6be
#
_cell.length_a   1.000
_cell.length_b   1.000
_cell.length_c   1.000
_cell.angle_alpha   90.00
_cell.angle_beta   90.00
_cell.angle_gamma   90.00
#
_symmetry.space_group_name_H-M   'P 1'
#
loop_
_entity.id
_entity.type
_entity.pdbx_description
1 polymer ?
#
loop_
_entity_poly.entity_id
_entity_poly.type
_entity_poly.pdbx_seq_one_letter_code
_entity_poly.pdbx_strand_id
1 'polypeptide(L)'
;WEKGWMCTQIFEGHSHYVMQVTFNPKDTNTFASASLDRTIKIWNLGSPDPNFTLDAHLKGVNCVDYFSGGDKPYLITGSDDHTAKVWDYQTKSCVQTLEGHTHNVSAVCFHPDLPIIMTGSEDGTVRIWHATTYRLENTLNYGLERVWAIGYMKGSRRVVIGYDEGTIMVKLGREVPVASMDNSGKVIWAKHNEIQTINIKSVGAGYEVADGERLPLAVKELGTCDLYPQSLKHNPNGRFVVVC
;
A
#
# COMPACT_ATOMS: atom_id res chain seq x y z
N TRP A 1 15.36 -20.11 -22.19
CA TRP A 1 16.63 -19.71 -22.78
C TRP A 1 16.95 -20.56 -24.02
N GLU A 2 16.73 -21.88 -23.96
CA GLU A 2 17.10 -22.83 -25.03
C GLU A 2 16.27 -22.70 -26.32
N LYS A 3 15.08 -22.11 -26.25
CA LYS A 3 14.14 -22.00 -27.40
C LYS A 3 14.14 -20.65 -28.12
N GLY A 4 15.04 -19.73 -27.72
CA GLY A 4 15.09 -18.36 -28.24
C GLY A 4 13.95 -17.48 -27.75
N TRP A 5 13.95 -16.22 -28.18
CA TRP A 5 12.96 -15.21 -27.83
C TRP A 5 11.87 -15.20 -28.90
N MET A 6 10.68 -15.69 -28.56
CA MET A 6 9.55 -15.72 -29.48
C MET A 6 8.39 -14.89 -28.94
N CYS A 7 7.79 -14.06 -29.79
CA CYS A 7 6.51 -13.46 -29.50
C CYS A 7 5.43 -14.56 -29.58
N THR A 8 4.78 -14.82 -28.43
CA THR A 8 3.75 -15.86 -28.34
C THR A 8 2.35 -15.32 -28.53
N GLN A 9 2.11 -14.05 -28.24
CA GLN A 9 0.81 -13.40 -28.38
C GLN A 9 0.97 -11.88 -28.49
N ILE A 10 0.12 -11.28 -29.32
CA ILE A 10 -0.07 -9.83 -29.42
C ILE A 10 -1.47 -9.51 -28.89
N PHE A 11 -1.57 -8.50 -28.02
CA PHE A 11 -2.83 -8.03 -27.45
C PHE A 11 -3.13 -6.64 -28.02
N GLU A 12 -4.10 -6.57 -28.91
CA GLU A 12 -4.48 -5.35 -29.61
C GLU A 12 -5.87 -4.88 -29.15
N GLY A 13 -6.06 -3.57 -29.04
CA GLY A 13 -7.36 -3.01 -28.64
C GLY A 13 -7.31 -1.58 -28.12
N HIS A 14 -6.18 -1.14 -27.58
CA HIS A 14 -6.01 0.27 -27.21
C HIS A 14 -5.86 1.15 -28.46
N SER A 15 -6.46 2.34 -28.41
CA SER A 15 -6.43 3.33 -29.50
C SER A 15 -5.38 4.43 -29.30
N HIS A 16 -4.61 4.36 -28.22
CA HIS A 16 -3.51 5.28 -27.90
C HIS A 16 -2.39 4.55 -27.15
N TYR A 17 -1.34 5.26 -26.75
CA TYR A 17 -0.19 4.68 -26.06
C TYR A 17 -0.60 3.93 -24.81
N VAL A 18 -0.04 2.74 -24.64
CA VAL A 18 -0.10 1.96 -23.41
C VAL A 18 0.99 2.46 -22.47
N MET A 19 0.61 2.97 -21.32
CA MET A 19 1.51 3.64 -20.39
C MET A 19 2.07 2.69 -19.33
N GLN A 20 1.26 1.72 -18.91
CA GLN A 20 1.69 0.72 -17.94
C GLN A 20 0.91 -0.59 -18.13
N VAL A 21 1.58 -1.70 -17.85
CA VAL A 21 0.99 -3.04 -17.75
C VAL A 21 1.41 -3.68 -16.43
N THR A 22 0.51 -4.46 -15.83
CA THR A 22 0.80 -5.17 -14.58
C THR A 22 -0.01 -6.45 -14.50
N PHE A 23 0.62 -7.53 -14.02
CA PHE A 23 -0.06 -8.79 -13.78
C PHE A 23 -0.97 -8.72 -12.54
N ASN A 24 -2.08 -9.45 -12.59
CA ASN A 24 -2.92 -9.67 -11.43
C ASN A 24 -2.20 -10.64 -10.47
N PRO A 25 -1.88 -10.23 -9.24
CA PRO A 25 -1.15 -11.09 -8.31
C PRO A 25 -1.98 -12.28 -7.80
N LYS A 26 -3.31 -12.25 -7.99
CA LYS A 26 -4.25 -13.30 -7.57
C LYS A 26 -4.62 -14.26 -8.71
N ASP A 27 -4.36 -13.86 -9.94
CA ASP A 27 -4.58 -14.67 -11.15
C ASP A 27 -3.53 -14.33 -12.19
N THR A 28 -2.45 -15.08 -12.22
CA THR A 28 -1.30 -14.88 -13.09
C THR A 28 -1.59 -15.07 -14.58
N ASN A 29 -2.78 -15.55 -14.94
CA ASN A 29 -3.25 -15.61 -16.32
C ASN A 29 -3.91 -14.34 -16.80
N THR A 30 -4.07 -13.35 -15.92
CA THR A 30 -4.67 -12.05 -16.25
C THR A 30 -3.72 -10.91 -15.95
N PHE A 31 -3.85 -9.85 -16.72
CA PHE A 31 -3.11 -8.59 -16.51
C PHE A 31 -3.96 -7.39 -16.91
N ALA A 32 -3.58 -6.23 -16.42
CA ALA A 32 -4.20 -4.96 -16.76
C ALA A 32 -3.25 -4.08 -17.58
N SER A 33 -3.80 -3.29 -18.48
CA SER A 33 -3.09 -2.25 -19.22
C SER A 33 -3.79 -0.90 -19.05
N ALA A 34 -3.01 0.15 -18.81
CA ALA A 34 -3.46 1.54 -18.75
C ALA A 34 -3.04 2.28 -20.01
N SER A 35 -3.93 3.08 -20.58
CA SER A 35 -3.66 3.78 -21.84
C SER A 35 -4.10 5.24 -21.82
N LEU A 36 -3.44 6.05 -22.64
CA LEU A 36 -3.86 7.42 -22.91
C LEU A 36 -5.18 7.50 -23.68
N ASP A 37 -5.74 6.37 -24.16
CA ASP A 37 -7.10 6.30 -24.67
C ASP A 37 -8.20 6.43 -23.59
N ARG A 38 -7.81 6.69 -22.32
CA ARG A 38 -8.65 6.89 -21.13
C ARG A 38 -9.21 5.60 -20.53
N THR A 39 -8.79 4.44 -21.03
CA THR A 39 -9.30 3.14 -20.62
C THR A 39 -8.28 2.29 -19.90
N ILE A 40 -8.79 1.37 -19.10
CA ILE A 40 -8.07 0.20 -18.59
C ILE A 40 -8.65 -1.02 -19.30
N LYS A 41 -7.78 -1.89 -19.81
CA LYS A 41 -8.19 -3.18 -20.36
C LYS A 41 -7.64 -4.31 -19.50
N ILE A 42 -8.51 -5.28 -19.24
CA ILE A 42 -8.16 -6.51 -18.55
C ILE A 42 -8.09 -7.64 -19.57
N TRP A 43 -6.96 -8.34 -19.58
CA TRP A 43 -6.61 -9.35 -20.55
C TRP A 43 -6.43 -10.71 -19.92
N ASN A 44 -6.69 -11.77 -20.69
CA ASN A 44 -6.30 -13.13 -20.33
C ASN A 44 -5.25 -13.63 -21.32
N LEU A 45 -4.21 -14.30 -20.84
CA LEU A 45 -3.11 -14.80 -21.68
C LEU A 45 -3.56 -15.80 -22.74
N GLY A 46 -4.73 -16.42 -22.59
CA GLY A 46 -5.30 -17.37 -23.53
C GLY A 46 -6.11 -16.75 -24.68
N SER A 47 -6.29 -15.43 -24.71
CA SER A 47 -7.09 -14.73 -25.73
C SER A 47 -6.42 -13.43 -26.18
N PRO A 48 -6.42 -13.11 -27.48
CA PRO A 48 -5.90 -11.83 -27.98
C PRO A 48 -6.81 -10.64 -27.64
N ASP A 49 -8.08 -10.90 -27.33
CA ASP A 49 -9.07 -9.87 -27.06
C ASP A 49 -9.15 -9.56 -25.55
N PRO A 50 -9.46 -8.32 -25.16
CA PRO A 50 -9.63 -7.99 -23.74
C PRO A 50 -10.87 -8.71 -23.17
N ASN A 51 -10.76 -9.20 -21.93
CA ASN A 51 -11.90 -9.73 -21.20
C ASN A 51 -12.97 -8.66 -21.01
N PHE A 52 -12.54 -7.46 -20.69
CA PHE A 52 -13.39 -6.27 -20.59
C PHE A 52 -12.55 -4.99 -20.58
N THR A 53 -13.23 -3.87 -20.78
CA THR A 53 -12.66 -2.54 -20.75
C THR A 53 -13.37 -1.69 -19.70
N LEU A 54 -12.60 -0.94 -18.91
CA LEU A 54 -13.12 0.09 -18.02
C LEU A 54 -12.93 1.45 -18.68
N ASP A 55 -14.01 2.20 -18.86
CA ASP A 55 -13.98 3.63 -19.20
C ASP A 55 -13.59 4.39 -17.93
N ALA A 56 -12.28 4.42 -17.67
CA ALA A 56 -11.78 4.71 -16.35
C ALA A 56 -11.81 6.20 -16.01
N HIS A 57 -11.36 7.04 -16.91
CA HIS A 57 -11.08 8.43 -16.62
C HIS A 57 -11.53 9.39 -17.74
N LEU A 58 -11.63 10.67 -17.40
CA LEU A 58 -11.96 11.73 -18.35
C LEU A 58 -10.79 12.06 -19.29
N LYS A 59 -9.57 11.73 -18.89
CA LYS A 59 -8.33 11.92 -19.64
C LYS A 59 -7.47 10.65 -19.61
N GLY A 60 -6.32 10.69 -20.26
CA GLY A 60 -5.40 9.56 -20.37
C GLY A 60 -5.06 8.93 -19.02
N VAL A 61 -4.93 7.61 -19.01
CA VAL A 61 -4.54 6.83 -17.82
C VAL A 61 -3.06 6.50 -17.89
N ASN A 62 -2.30 6.91 -16.87
CA ASN A 62 -0.84 6.80 -16.84
C ASN A 62 -0.34 5.57 -16.10
N CYS A 63 -1.10 5.08 -15.14
CA CYS A 63 -0.63 4.03 -14.24
C CYS A 63 -1.78 3.18 -13.70
N VAL A 64 -1.43 1.95 -13.34
CA VAL A 64 -2.34 0.95 -12.78
C VAL A 64 -1.58 0.03 -11.84
N ASP A 65 -2.21 -0.37 -10.74
CA ASP A 65 -1.69 -1.35 -9.82
C ASP A 65 -2.82 -2.21 -9.25
N TYR A 66 -2.51 -3.46 -8.94
CA TYR A 66 -3.43 -4.38 -8.29
C TYR A 66 -3.27 -4.40 -6.78
N PHE A 67 -4.36 -4.55 -6.07
CA PHE A 67 -4.35 -4.85 -4.65
C PHE A 67 -3.95 -6.31 -4.43
N SER A 68 -2.84 -6.53 -3.74
CA SER A 68 -2.31 -7.87 -3.45
C SER A 68 -2.70 -8.40 -2.07
N GLY A 69 -3.19 -7.54 -1.17
CA GLY A 69 -3.57 -7.91 0.18
C GLY A 69 -5.03 -8.38 0.29
N GLY A 70 -5.29 -9.45 1.05
CA GLY A 70 -6.66 -9.93 1.31
C GLY A 70 -7.44 -10.35 0.07
N ASP A 71 -8.76 -10.49 0.19
CA ASP A 71 -9.62 -11.07 -0.85
C ASP A 71 -10.28 -10.05 -1.78
N LYS A 72 -10.11 -8.75 -1.54
CA LYS A 72 -10.77 -7.69 -2.33
C LYS A 72 -10.22 -7.64 -3.75
N PRO A 73 -11.08 -7.69 -4.79
CA PRO A 73 -10.68 -7.68 -6.19
C PRO A 73 -10.46 -6.26 -6.70
N TYR A 74 -9.51 -5.54 -6.12
CA TYR A 74 -9.31 -4.14 -6.39
C TYR A 74 -8.09 -3.86 -7.24
N LEU A 75 -8.20 -2.83 -8.07
CA LEU A 75 -7.10 -2.17 -8.74
C LEU A 75 -7.22 -0.65 -8.57
N ILE A 76 -6.11 0.05 -8.71
CA ILE A 76 -6.06 1.51 -8.68
C ILE A 76 -5.48 2.05 -9.98
N THR A 77 -5.98 3.18 -10.42
CA THR A 77 -5.56 3.86 -11.64
C THR A 77 -5.25 5.33 -11.37
N GLY A 78 -4.32 5.90 -12.11
CA GLY A 78 -4.00 7.33 -12.06
C GLY A 78 -4.03 7.97 -13.43
N SER A 79 -4.50 9.22 -13.52
CA SER A 79 -4.84 9.87 -14.78
C SER A 79 -4.39 11.33 -14.88
N ASP A 80 -4.33 11.80 -16.13
CA ASP A 80 -4.20 13.21 -16.48
C ASP A 80 -5.41 14.06 -16.08
N ASP A 81 -6.51 13.45 -15.63
CA ASP A 81 -7.64 14.17 -15.04
C ASP A 81 -7.41 14.58 -13.58
N HIS A 82 -6.20 14.39 -13.07
CA HIS A 82 -5.72 14.72 -11.74
C HIS A 82 -6.27 13.81 -10.63
N THR A 83 -6.94 12.72 -10.98
CA THR A 83 -7.51 11.80 -10.02
C THR A 83 -6.84 10.43 -10.05
N ALA A 84 -6.91 9.74 -8.93
CA ALA A 84 -6.73 8.30 -8.86
C ALA A 84 -8.10 7.66 -8.54
N LYS A 85 -8.34 6.47 -9.06
CA LYS A 85 -9.60 5.74 -8.83
C LYS A 85 -9.33 4.32 -8.42
N VAL A 86 -10.06 3.85 -7.43
CA VAL A 86 -10.09 2.45 -7.00
C VAL A 86 -11.26 1.76 -7.67
N TRP A 87 -11.02 0.60 -8.24
CA TRP A 87 -11.96 -0.18 -9.01
C TRP A 87 -12.11 -1.57 -8.44
N ASP A 88 -13.33 -2.05 -8.39
CA ASP A 88 -13.62 -3.47 -8.24
C ASP A 88 -13.70 -4.08 -9.65
N TYR A 89 -12.72 -4.93 -10.00
CA TYR A 89 -12.65 -5.52 -11.34
C TYR A 89 -13.60 -6.70 -11.55
N GLN A 90 -14.23 -7.23 -10.50
CA GLN A 90 -15.29 -8.24 -10.65
C GLN A 90 -16.62 -7.59 -10.98
N THR A 91 -16.99 -6.55 -10.26
CA THR A 91 -18.22 -5.78 -10.52
C THR A 91 -18.04 -4.74 -11.61
N LYS A 92 -16.79 -4.46 -12.01
CA LYS A 92 -16.40 -3.45 -13.01
C LYS A 92 -16.85 -2.04 -12.63
N SER A 93 -16.95 -1.76 -11.33
CA SER A 93 -17.42 -0.49 -10.80
C SER A 93 -16.31 0.31 -10.12
N CYS A 94 -16.42 1.64 -10.18
CA CYS A 94 -15.56 2.54 -9.42
C CYS A 94 -15.99 2.52 -7.95
N VAL A 95 -15.09 2.10 -7.07
CA VAL A 95 -15.31 2.05 -5.61
C VAL A 95 -15.12 3.43 -5.00
N GLN A 96 -14.07 4.14 -5.41
CA GLN A 96 -13.72 5.45 -4.87
C GLN A 96 -12.89 6.26 -5.85
N THR A 97 -13.14 7.56 -5.88
CA THR A 97 -12.29 8.55 -6.55
C THR A 97 -11.46 9.30 -5.50
N LEU A 98 -10.15 9.32 -5.66
CA LEU A 98 -9.21 10.03 -4.80
C LEU A 98 -8.86 11.36 -5.47
N GLU A 99 -9.40 12.43 -4.91
CA GLU A 99 -9.24 13.79 -5.41
C GLU A 99 -8.27 14.59 -4.54
N GLY A 100 -7.58 15.56 -5.15
CA GLY A 100 -6.73 16.49 -4.42
C GLY A 100 -5.42 16.83 -5.13
N HIS A 101 -4.90 15.98 -6.00
CA HIS A 101 -3.78 16.37 -6.86
C HIS A 101 -4.18 17.49 -7.80
N THR A 102 -3.25 18.41 -8.07
CA THR A 102 -3.47 19.57 -8.91
C THR A 102 -2.90 19.43 -10.31
N HIS A 103 -2.26 18.29 -10.58
CA HIS A 103 -1.70 17.92 -11.88
C HIS A 103 -1.84 16.42 -12.12
N ASN A 104 -1.34 15.93 -13.26
CA ASN A 104 -1.43 14.54 -13.68
C ASN A 104 -0.98 13.58 -12.57
N VAL A 105 -1.75 12.53 -12.32
CA VAL A 105 -1.34 11.44 -11.45
C VAL A 105 -0.50 10.47 -12.27
N SER A 106 0.77 10.36 -11.93
CA SER A 106 1.81 9.65 -12.69
C SER A 106 2.20 8.30 -12.11
N ALA A 107 1.92 8.08 -10.82
CA ALA A 107 2.22 6.82 -10.13
C ALA A 107 1.15 6.51 -9.09
N VAL A 108 0.76 5.25 -9.01
CA VAL A 108 -0.16 4.73 -7.99
C VAL A 108 0.31 3.37 -7.51
N CYS A 109 0.10 3.08 -6.24
CA CYS A 109 0.29 1.73 -5.73
C CYS A 109 -0.51 1.49 -4.44
N PHE A 110 -0.85 0.22 -4.21
CA PHE A 110 -1.22 -0.29 -2.91
C PHE A 110 0.04 -0.75 -2.19
N HIS A 111 0.21 -0.37 -0.92
CA HIS A 111 1.30 -0.93 -0.13
C HIS A 111 0.98 -2.40 0.20
N PRO A 112 1.94 -3.33 0.06
CA PRO A 112 1.66 -4.75 0.26
C PRO A 112 1.36 -5.15 1.71
N ASP A 113 1.91 -4.42 2.68
CA ASP A 113 1.85 -4.78 4.10
C ASP A 113 1.10 -3.74 4.95
N LEU A 114 1.02 -2.49 4.50
CA LEU A 114 0.33 -1.41 5.22
C LEU A 114 -1.02 -1.11 4.56
N PRO A 115 -2.04 -0.73 5.33
CA PRO A 115 -3.36 -0.40 4.79
C PRO A 115 -3.40 0.99 4.16
N ILE A 116 -2.49 1.25 3.23
CA ILE A 116 -2.35 2.55 2.56
C ILE A 116 -2.29 2.40 1.05
N ILE A 117 -2.74 3.47 0.41
CA ILE A 117 -2.57 3.76 -1.01
C ILE A 117 -1.60 4.93 -1.12
N MET A 118 -0.70 4.88 -2.09
CA MET A 118 0.18 5.99 -2.43
C MET A 118 -0.10 6.45 -3.86
N THR A 119 -0.25 7.75 -4.03
CA THR A 119 -0.42 8.38 -5.34
C THR A 119 0.62 9.47 -5.53
N GLY A 120 1.36 9.40 -6.61
CA GLY A 120 2.35 10.40 -7.02
C GLY A 120 1.85 11.21 -8.20
N SER A 121 2.22 12.48 -8.23
CA SER A 121 1.73 13.41 -9.25
C SER A 121 2.83 14.31 -9.80
N GLU A 122 2.59 14.83 -10.99
CA GLU A 122 3.38 15.91 -11.57
C GLU A 122 3.22 17.24 -10.80
N ASP A 123 2.33 17.32 -9.80
CA ASP A 123 2.28 18.42 -8.85
C ASP A 123 3.43 18.41 -7.81
N GLY A 124 4.30 17.40 -7.88
CA GLY A 124 5.47 17.25 -7.00
C GLY A 124 5.18 16.57 -5.69
N THR A 125 3.95 16.12 -5.46
CA THR A 125 3.55 15.50 -4.19
C THR A 125 3.30 14.00 -4.33
N VAL A 126 3.55 13.30 -3.22
CA VAL A 126 3.02 11.95 -2.99
C VAL A 126 1.97 12.06 -1.89
N ARG A 127 0.76 11.59 -2.17
CA ARG A 127 -0.32 11.54 -1.21
C ARG A 127 -0.48 10.12 -0.68
N ILE A 128 -0.66 10.03 0.62
CA ILE A 128 -0.87 8.76 1.33
C ILE A 128 -2.31 8.75 1.82
N TRP A 129 -3.04 7.71 1.40
CA TRP A 129 -4.45 7.51 1.69
C TRP A 129 -4.63 6.23 2.48
N HIS A 130 -5.59 6.20 3.38
CA HIS A 130 -5.98 4.96 4.05
C HIS A 130 -6.71 4.03 3.07
N ALA A 131 -6.26 2.79 2.94
CA ALA A 131 -6.76 1.87 1.91
C ALA A 131 -8.21 1.36 2.13
N THR A 132 -8.80 1.60 3.30
CA THR A 132 -10.17 1.19 3.61
C THR A 132 -11.12 2.38 3.69
N THR A 133 -10.73 3.46 4.37
CA THR A 133 -11.56 4.64 4.56
C THR A 133 -11.38 5.67 3.44
N TYR A 134 -10.32 5.54 2.64
CA TYR A 134 -9.93 6.44 1.55
C TYR A 134 -9.67 7.89 1.99
N ARG A 135 -9.46 8.11 3.28
CA ARG A 135 -9.12 9.44 3.82
C ARG A 135 -7.67 9.73 3.54
N LEU A 136 -7.39 10.99 3.18
CA LEU A 136 -6.03 11.48 3.06
C LEU A 136 -5.37 11.51 4.45
N GLU A 137 -4.27 10.78 4.60
CA GLU A 137 -3.51 10.71 5.86
C GLU A 137 -2.30 11.65 5.85
N ASN A 138 -1.65 11.80 4.70
CA ASN A 138 -0.47 12.65 4.59
C ASN A 138 -0.24 13.10 3.14
N THR A 139 0.44 14.24 2.99
CA THR A 139 0.94 14.75 1.72
C THR A 139 2.43 15.01 1.87
N LEU A 140 3.24 14.30 1.08
CA LEU A 140 4.69 14.44 1.09
C LEU A 140 5.12 15.35 -0.05
N ASN A 141 5.84 16.42 0.29
CA ASN A 141 6.42 17.33 -0.69
C ASN A 141 7.89 17.61 -0.31
N TYR A 142 8.79 17.19 -1.15
CA TYR A 142 10.25 17.37 -0.93
C TYR A 142 10.88 18.39 -1.87
N GLY A 143 10.09 19.03 -2.74
CA GLY A 143 10.56 20.08 -3.65
C GLY A 143 11.48 19.59 -4.77
N LEU A 144 11.32 18.32 -5.21
CA LEU A 144 12.13 17.69 -6.25
C LEU A 144 11.41 17.60 -7.61
N GLU A 145 10.49 18.52 -7.84
CA GLU A 145 9.66 18.63 -9.04
C GLU A 145 8.68 17.45 -9.19
N ARG A 146 8.41 16.98 -10.40
CA ARG A 146 7.37 15.99 -10.69
C ARG A 146 7.72 14.60 -10.17
N VAL A 147 6.72 13.90 -9.65
CA VAL A 147 6.85 12.48 -9.28
C VAL A 147 6.61 11.61 -10.51
N TRP A 148 7.47 10.61 -10.72
CA TRP A 148 7.35 9.67 -11.84
C TRP A 148 7.15 8.23 -11.43
N ALA A 149 7.69 7.84 -10.28
CA ALA A 149 7.67 6.45 -9.84
C ALA A 149 7.62 6.34 -8.32
N ILE A 150 6.94 5.32 -7.83
CA ILE A 150 6.93 4.92 -6.43
C ILE A 150 7.27 3.44 -6.38
N GLY A 151 8.32 3.10 -5.63
CA GLY A 151 8.75 1.73 -5.39
C GLY A 151 8.64 1.38 -3.91
N TYR A 152 8.28 0.15 -3.63
CA TYR A 152 8.22 -0.40 -2.27
C TYR A 152 8.85 -1.78 -2.22
N MET A 153 9.15 -2.25 -1.03
CA MET A 153 9.63 -3.60 -0.78
C MET A 153 8.73 -4.28 0.24
N LYS A 154 8.26 -5.47 -0.09
CA LYS A 154 7.47 -6.29 0.83
C LYS A 154 8.24 -6.56 2.13
N GLY A 155 7.57 -6.46 3.27
CA GLY A 155 8.19 -6.61 4.58
C GLY A 155 8.99 -5.40 5.06
N SER A 156 8.93 -4.28 4.33
CA SER A 156 9.61 -3.03 4.69
C SER A 156 8.63 -1.86 4.72
N ARG A 157 8.90 -0.91 5.62
CA ARG A 157 8.20 0.38 5.65
C ARG A 157 8.89 1.45 4.79
N ARG A 158 9.93 1.07 4.07
CA ARG A 158 10.65 1.99 3.22
C ARG A 158 10.04 2.01 1.84
N VAL A 159 9.85 3.21 1.32
CA VAL A 159 9.44 3.46 -0.06
C VAL A 159 10.48 4.35 -0.73
N VAL A 160 10.65 4.13 -2.02
CA VAL A 160 11.55 4.92 -2.86
C VAL A 160 10.66 5.70 -3.82
N ILE A 161 10.93 6.99 -3.96
CA ILE A 161 10.17 7.89 -4.83
C ILE A 161 11.14 8.50 -5.82
N GLY A 162 10.82 8.37 -7.10
CA GLY A 162 11.58 8.94 -8.21
C GLY A 162 10.94 10.24 -8.70
N TYR A 163 11.75 11.27 -8.83
CA TYR A 163 11.38 12.63 -9.25
C TYR A 163 12.20 13.06 -10.46
N ASP A 164 11.89 14.23 -11.04
CA ASP A 164 12.72 14.86 -12.07
C ASP A 164 14.17 15.08 -11.59
N GLU A 165 14.33 15.54 -10.36
CA GLU A 165 15.62 15.96 -9.81
C GLU A 165 16.35 14.87 -9.01
N GLY A 166 15.78 13.68 -8.92
CA GLY A 166 16.44 12.58 -8.23
C GLY A 166 15.49 11.59 -7.58
N THR A 167 16.06 10.81 -6.67
CA THR A 167 15.34 9.73 -5.98
C THR A 167 15.58 9.83 -4.48
N ILE A 168 14.52 9.68 -3.70
CA ILE A 168 14.61 9.65 -2.25
C ILE A 168 14.05 8.36 -1.68
N MET A 169 14.52 8.02 -0.49
CA MET A 169 13.95 6.94 0.32
C MET A 169 13.25 7.54 1.53
N VAL A 170 12.01 7.13 1.73
CA VAL A 170 11.17 7.55 2.86
C VAL A 170 10.82 6.32 3.69
N LYS A 171 10.94 6.43 5.01
CA LYS A 171 10.40 5.43 5.93
C LYS A 171 9.00 5.86 6.35
N LEU A 172 8.02 5.03 6.02
CA LEU A 172 6.62 5.27 6.35
C LEU A 172 6.33 4.97 7.82
N GLY A 173 5.41 5.72 8.41
CA GLY A 173 4.95 5.53 9.78
C GLY A 173 5.72 6.36 10.82
N ARG A 174 5.39 6.13 12.07
CA ARG A 174 6.04 6.79 13.21
C ARG A 174 7.18 5.93 13.72
N GLU A 175 8.27 6.55 14.13
CA GLU A 175 9.37 5.84 14.82
C GLU A 175 8.98 5.40 16.23
N VAL A 176 7.96 6.01 16.81
CA VAL A 176 7.49 5.68 18.16
C VAL A 176 6.67 4.39 18.10
N PRO A 177 7.05 3.34 18.81
CA PRO A 177 6.28 2.12 18.86
C PRO A 177 4.89 2.38 19.43
N VAL A 178 3.87 1.77 18.84
CA VAL A 178 2.51 1.79 19.37
C VAL A 178 2.49 0.83 20.55
N ALA A 179 2.59 1.39 21.75
CA ALA A 179 2.69 0.62 23.00
C ALA A 179 2.00 1.35 24.15
N SER A 180 1.59 0.59 25.15
CA SER A 180 1.04 1.09 26.41
C SER A 180 1.47 0.21 27.55
N MET A 181 1.78 0.81 28.70
CA MET A 181 2.10 0.09 29.92
C MET A 181 1.12 0.49 31.03
N ASP A 182 0.65 -0.47 31.80
CA ASP A 182 -0.16 -0.23 32.99
C ASP A 182 0.71 -0.10 34.26
N ASN A 183 0.09 0.28 35.36
CA ASN A 183 0.76 0.44 36.66
C ASN A 183 1.25 -0.89 37.28
N SER A 184 0.79 -2.03 36.75
CA SER A 184 1.23 -3.35 37.20
C SER A 184 2.49 -3.85 36.48
N GLY A 185 2.96 -3.13 35.47
CA GLY A 185 4.11 -3.52 34.66
C GLY A 185 3.75 -4.42 33.49
N LYS A 186 2.48 -4.51 33.12
CA LYS A 186 2.02 -5.16 31.90
C LYS A 186 2.18 -4.21 30.73
N VAL A 187 3.01 -4.59 29.77
CA VAL A 187 3.24 -3.85 28.52
C VAL A 187 2.52 -4.55 27.39
N ILE A 188 1.82 -3.78 26.57
CA ILE A 188 1.20 -4.23 25.34
C ILE A 188 1.72 -3.37 24.21
N TRP A 189 2.10 -3.97 23.10
CA TRP A 189 2.54 -3.26 21.90
C TRP A 189 2.04 -3.92 20.62
N ALA A 190 2.00 -3.14 19.55
CA ALA A 190 1.73 -3.64 18.23
C ALA A 190 3.05 -4.00 17.52
N LYS A 191 3.11 -5.20 16.98
CA LYS A 191 4.14 -5.65 16.05
C LYS A 191 3.44 -6.00 14.73
N HIS A 192 3.52 -5.09 13.77
CA HIS A 192 2.64 -5.16 12.58
C HIS A 192 1.16 -5.19 13.00
N ASN A 193 0.39 -6.14 12.52
CA ASN A 193 -1.01 -6.30 12.89
C ASN A 193 -1.21 -7.15 14.17
N GLU A 194 -0.14 -7.72 14.72
CA GLU A 194 -0.20 -8.53 15.93
C GLU A 194 -0.13 -7.64 17.19
N ILE A 195 -0.96 -7.95 18.17
CA ILE A 195 -0.90 -7.35 19.50
C ILE A 195 -0.20 -8.33 20.43
N GLN A 196 0.92 -7.90 20.95
CA GLN A 196 1.77 -8.70 21.86
C GLN A 196 1.80 -8.09 23.24
N THR A 197 2.02 -8.92 24.26
CA THR A 197 2.12 -8.50 25.66
C THR A 197 3.24 -9.19 26.39
N ILE A 198 3.80 -8.48 27.35
CA ILE A 198 4.70 -9.00 28.39
C ILE A 198 4.30 -8.44 29.74
N ASN A 199 4.82 -9.08 30.80
CA ASN A 199 4.79 -8.49 32.15
C ASN A 199 6.23 -8.34 32.63
N ILE A 200 6.71 -7.10 32.83
CA ILE A 200 8.08 -6.82 33.25
C ILE A 200 8.35 -7.29 34.66
N LYS A 201 7.33 -7.43 35.50
CA LYS A 201 7.47 -7.97 36.87
C LYS A 201 7.63 -9.49 36.91
N SER A 202 7.47 -10.18 35.80
CA SER A 202 7.71 -11.62 35.71
C SER A 202 9.21 -11.97 35.73
N VAL A 203 10.07 -10.98 35.53
CA VAL A 203 11.49 -11.07 35.75
C VAL A 203 11.66 -10.93 37.29
N GLY A 204 11.99 -12.00 37.99
CA GLY A 204 12.08 -12.01 39.48
C GLY A 204 13.02 -10.94 40.04
N ALA A 205 12.75 -10.50 41.25
CA ALA A 205 13.50 -9.48 42.01
C ALA A 205 14.93 -9.92 42.39
N GLY A 206 15.72 -10.33 41.48
CA GLY A 206 17.10 -10.82 41.68
C GLY A 206 17.83 -11.06 40.36
N TYR A 207 17.18 -10.70 39.25
CA TYR A 207 17.82 -10.83 37.97
C TYR A 207 18.68 -9.58 37.69
N GLU A 208 19.99 -9.75 37.72
CA GLU A 208 20.93 -8.71 37.30
C GLU A 208 21.02 -8.71 35.77
N VAL A 209 20.68 -7.58 35.18
CA VAL A 209 20.78 -7.38 33.70
C VAL A 209 22.10 -6.69 33.42
N ALA A 210 22.95 -7.32 32.61
CA ALA A 210 24.11 -6.64 32.05
C ALA A 210 23.68 -5.68 30.95
N ASP A 211 24.38 -4.56 30.78
CA ASP A 211 24.09 -3.58 29.73
C ASP A 211 24.08 -4.24 28.35
N GLY A 212 22.95 -4.10 27.65
CA GLY A 212 22.76 -4.65 26.30
C GLY A 212 22.15 -6.06 26.25
N GLU A 213 21.94 -6.74 27.40
CA GLU A 213 21.23 -8.02 27.43
C GLU A 213 19.71 -7.87 27.28
N ARG A 214 19.11 -8.81 26.55
CA ARG A 214 17.66 -8.92 26.50
C ARG A 214 17.11 -9.55 27.81
N LEU A 215 16.12 -8.89 28.36
CA LEU A 215 15.36 -9.50 29.47
C LEU A 215 14.69 -10.81 29.02
N PRO A 216 14.77 -11.89 29.79
CA PRO A 216 14.14 -13.18 29.49
C PRO A 216 12.62 -13.11 29.71
N LEU A 217 11.92 -12.31 28.96
CA LEU A 217 10.48 -12.10 29.05
C LEU A 217 9.73 -12.99 28.09
N ALA A 218 8.74 -13.71 28.59
CA ALA A 218 7.84 -14.50 27.76
C ALA A 218 6.85 -13.57 27.04
N VAL A 219 7.04 -13.39 25.74
CA VAL A 219 6.11 -12.66 24.89
C VAL A 219 4.90 -13.54 24.63
N LYS A 220 3.70 -12.98 24.85
CA LYS A 220 2.43 -13.62 24.53
C LYS A 220 1.74 -12.82 23.43
N GLU A 221 1.18 -13.51 22.46
CA GLU A 221 0.28 -12.93 21.47
C GLU A 221 -1.13 -12.84 22.07
N LEU A 222 -1.77 -11.68 21.91
CA LEU A 222 -3.16 -11.45 22.35
C LEU A 222 -4.16 -11.58 21.21
N GLY A 223 -3.70 -11.43 19.97
CA GLY A 223 -4.50 -11.49 18.77
C GLY A 223 -3.97 -10.60 17.67
N THR A 224 -4.67 -10.58 16.56
CA THR A 224 -4.35 -9.79 15.36
C THR A 224 -5.44 -8.78 15.08
N CYS A 225 -5.06 -7.63 14.53
CA CYS A 225 -5.98 -6.62 14.03
C CYS A 225 -6.06 -6.72 12.50
N ASP A 226 -7.22 -6.41 11.93
CA ASP A 226 -7.39 -6.35 10.47
C ASP A 226 -6.56 -5.22 9.84
N LEU A 227 -6.35 -4.14 10.60
CA LEU A 227 -5.59 -2.97 10.20
C LEU A 227 -4.44 -2.73 11.17
N TYR A 228 -3.39 -2.04 10.69
CA TYR A 228 -2.27 -1.64 11.53
C TYR A 228 -2.74 -0.68 12.64
N PRO A 229 -2.52 -1.01 13.93
CA PRO A 229 -2.94 -0.17 15.03
C PRO A 229 -2.26 1.20 15.02
N GLN A 230 -3.04 2.25 15.15
CA GLN A 230 -2.54 3.63 15.21
C GLN A 230 -2.18 4.06 16.64
N SER A 231 -2.88 3.50 17.62
CA SER A 231 -2.65 3.77 19.03
C SER A 231 -3.10 2.61 19.91
N LEU A 232 -2.44 2.48 21.06
CA LEU A 232 -2.79 1.55 22.14
C LEU A 232 -2.86 2.34 23.46
N LYS A 233 -3.91 2.13 24.23
CA LYS A 233 -4.00 2.69 25.59
C LYS A 233 -4.67 1.72 26.53
N HIS A 234 -4.07 1.54 27.72
CA HIS A 234 -4.74 0.90 28.84
C HIS A 234 -5.77 1.84 29.45
N ASN A 235 -6.88 1.27 29.92
CA ASN A 235 -7.75 2.01 30.80
C ASN A 235 -7.10 2.15 32.20
N PRO A 236 -7.54 3.11 33.04
CA PRO A 236 -6.90 3.37 34.34
C PRO A 236 -6.79 2.18 35.30
N ASN A 237 -7.69 1.21 35.19
CA ASN A 237 -7.67 0.00 36.03
C ASN A 237 -6.88 -1.17 35.43
N GLY A 238 -6.26 -1.00 34.25
CA GLY A 238 -5.43 -2.00 33.59
C GLY A 238 -6.15 -3.23 33.05
N ARG A 239 -7.50 -3.31 33.14
CA ARG A 239 -8.27 -4.48 32.70
C ARG A 239 -8.53 -4.52 31.20
N PHE A 240 -8.62 -3.37 30.58
CA PHE A 240 -8.95 -3.22 29.16
C PHE A 240 -7.89 -2.41 28.44
N VAL A 241 -7.72 -2.72 27.16
CA VAL A 241 -6.88 -1.98 26.25
C VAL A 241 -7.72 -1.58 25.05
N VAL A 242 -7.66 -0.31 24.69
CA VAL A 242 -8.25 0.21 23.46
C VAL A 242 -7.19 0.20 22.38
N VAL A 243 -7.54 -0.41 21.24
CA VAL A 243 -6.74 -0.43 20.03
C VAL A 243 -7.49 0.39 18.98
N CYS A 244 -6.84 1.43 18.44
CA CYS A 244 -7.40 2.29 17.39
C CYS A 244 -6.51 2.24 16.14
#